data_7f7616f51a44dfade26acd5c9ec03529
#
_entry.id   7f7616f51a44dfade26acd5c9ec03529
#
_cell.length_a   1.000
_cell.length_b   1.000
_cell.length_c   1.000
_cell.angle_alpha   90.00
_cell.angle_beta   90.00
_cell.angle_gamma   90.00
#
_symmetry.space_group_name_H-M   'P 1'
#
loop_
_entity.id
_entity.type
_entity.pdbx_description
1 polymer ?
#
loop_
_entity_poly.entity_id
_entity_poly.type
_entity_poly.pdbx_seq_one_letter_code
_entity_poly.pdbx_strand_id
1 'polypeptide(L)'
;MKRFGENVRNKIKYTRRAGVYAILPINGKLLLTHQMKPVSEFQLPGGGIDPNEHPIAALHREVMEETGWRIARPRWFGAFRRFVYMPEYDLWAEKVCTVFLAQPVLRIGDPTEPGHSDHLVPFEYACDFVVNPGDNSFVDCFINKMGN
;
A
#
# COMPACT_ATOMS: atom_id res chain seq x y z
N MET A 1 5.74 -1.86 16.55
CA MET A 1 5.13 -1.42 15.27
C MET A 1 5.24 0.09 15.16
N LYS A 2 5.83 0.57 14.08
CA LYS A 2 5.95 2.00 13.83
C LYS A 2 4.58 2.64 13.63
N ARG A 3 4.46 3.91 14.00
CA ARG A 3 3.24 4.68 13.92
C ARG A 3 3.43 5.91 13.02
N PHE A 4 2.50 6.12 12.11
CA PHE A 4 2.49 7.24 11.17
C PHE A 4 1.13 7.95 11.22
N GLY A 5 1.00 9.03 10.46
CA GLY A 5 -0.24 9.79 10.35
C GLY A 5 -0.40 10.83 11.43
N GLU A 6 -1.63 11.16 11.75
CA GLU A 6 -1.96 12.21 12.71
C GLU A 6 -1.63 11.78 14.14
N ASN A 7 -1.40 12.76 15.00
CA ASN A 7 -1.21 12.50 16.44
C ASN A 7 -2.49 11.91 17.03
N VAL A 8 -2.32 10.91 17.90
CA VAL A 8 -3.44 10.28 18.60
C VAL A 8 -4.04 11.24 19.61
N ARG A 9 -5.37 11.36 19.59
CA ARG A 9 -6.13 12.21 20.52
C ARG A 9 -6.90 11.34 21.50
N ASN A 10 -6.78 11.62 22.80
CA ASN A 10 -7.40 10.80 23.84
C ASN A 10 -8.93 10.79 23.81
N LYS A 11 -9.54 11.83 23.26
CA LYS A 11 -11.01 11.97 23.24
C LYS A 11 -11.67 11.37 21.99
N ILE A 12 -10.87 10.87 21.04
CA ILE A 12 -11.37 10.32 19.80
C ILE A 12 -11.41 8.81 19.88
N LYS A 13 -12.54 8.22 19.51
CA LYS A 13 -12.66 6.78 19.36
C LYS A 13 -12.19 6.37 17.98
N TYR A 14 -11.13 5.55 17.92
CA TYR A 14 -10.60 5.04 16.67
C TYR A 14 -11.17 3.67 16.36
N THR A 15 -11.57 3.48 15.11
CA THR A 15 -11.97 2.17 14.59
C THR A 15 -10.76 1.52 13.93
N ARG A 16 -10.40 0.31 14.35
CA ARG A 16 -9.28 -0.43 13.75
C ARG A 16 -9.69 -0.96 12.38
N ARG A 17 -8.84 -0.69 11.39
CA ARG A 17 -9.01 -1.15 10.02
C ARG A 17 -7.73 -1.84 9.57
N ALA A 18 -7.79 -3.15 9.31
CA ALA A 18 -6.66 -3.91 8.81
C ALA A 18 -6.54 -3.75 7.29
N GLY A 19 -5.30 -3.58 6.82
CA GLY A 19 -5.00 -3.49 5.40
C GLY A 19 -3.74 -4.24 5.05
N VAL A 20 -3.59 -4.57 3.78
CA VAL A 20 -2.44 -5.27 3.21
C VAL A 20 -1.92 -4.49 2.02
N TYR A 21 -0.60 -4.36 1.92
CA TYR A 21 0.08 -3.60 0.88
C TYR A 21 1.30 -4.36 0.40
N ALA A 22 1.77 -4.08 -0.80
CA ALA A 22 2.89 -4.81 -1.37
C ALA A 22 3.97 -3.89 -1.93
N ILE A 23 5.22 -4.26 -1.67
CA ILE A 23 6.38 -3.77 -2.41
C ILE A 23 6.60 -4.75 -3.55
N LEU A 24 6.54 -4.24 -4.78
CA LEU A 24 6.46 -5.05 -6.00
C LEU A 24 7.61 -4.70 -6.96
N PRO A 25 8.82 -5.24 -6.72
CA PRO A 25 9.95 -4.95 -7.59
C PRO A 25 9.91 -5.80 -8.87
N ILE A 26 10.24 -5.15 -9.98
CA ILE A 26 10.40 -5.81 -11.28
C ILE A 26 11.41 -5.03 -12.12
N ASN A 27 12.48 -5.71 -12.55
CA ASN A 27 13.50 -5.14 -13.47
C ASN A 27 14.02 -3.76 -13.05
N GLY A 28 14.37 -3.59 -11.76
CA GLY A 28 14.89 -2.33 -11.24
C GLY A 28 13.86 -1.23 -11.01
N LYS A 29 12.57 -1.58 -11.07
CA LYS A 29 11.46 -0.66 -10.88
C LYS A 29 10.53 -1.20 -9.82
N LEU A 30 9.73 -0.31 -9.22
CA LEU A 30 8.62 -0.69 -8.35
C LEU A 30 7.30 -0.45 -9.07
N LEU A 31 6.41 -1.44 -8.99
CA LEU A 31 5.04 -1.27 -9.43
C LEU A 31 4.28 -0.52 -8.34
N LEU A 32 3.82 0.68 -8.67
CA LEU A 32 3.04 1.54 -7.77
C LEU A 32 1.66 1.77 -8.36
N THR A 33 0.72 2.14 -7.51
CA THR A 33 -0.56 2.66 -7.96
C THR A 33 -0.63 4.16 -7.71
N HIS A 34 -1.30 4.88 -8.60
CA HIS A 34 -1.63 6.29 -8.38
C HIS A 34 -3.14 6.39 -8.16
N GLN A 35 -3.55 7.01 -7.07
CA GLN A 35 -4.97 7.32 -6.83
C GLN A 35 -5.23 8.80 -7.10
N MET A 36 -6.42 9.09 -7.62
CA MET A 36 -6.83 10.47 -7.86
C MET A 36 -7.53 11.10 -6.65
N LYS A 37 -8.25 10.28 -5.87
CA LYS A 37 -9.02 10.74 -4.72
C LYS A 37 -8.90 9.78 -3.55
N PRO A 38 -9.05 10.22 -2.28
CA PRO A 38 -9.35 11.59 -1.86
C PRO A 38 -8.20 12.57 -2.07
N VAL A 39 -6.97 12.08 -2.15
CA VAL A 39 -5.76 12.87 -2.41
C VAL A 39 -5.04 12.25 -3.60
N SER A 40 -4.62 13.07 -4.55
CA SER A 40 -3.84 12.62 -5.70
C SER A 40 -2.44 12.24 -5.23
N GLU A 41 -2.13 10.95 -5.22
CA GLU A 41 -0.81 10.49 -4.77
C GLU A 41 -0.47 9.09 -5.27
N PHE A 42 0.83 8.81 -5.35
CA PHE A 42 1.35 7.46 -5.59
C PHE A 42 1.42 6.70 -4.26
N GLN A 43 1.08 5.42 -4.32
CA GLN A 43 1.02 4.55 -3.14
C GLN A 43 1.53 3.15 -3.46
N LEU A 44 1.92 2.42 -2.41
CA LEU A 44 2.06 0.98 -2.52
C LEU A 44 0.68 0.38 -2.85
N PRO A 45 0.59 -0.53 -3.82
CA PRO A 45 -0.68 -1.19 -4.10
C PRO A 45 -1.16 -2.01 -2.91
N GLY A 46 -2.45 -1.96 -2.66
CA GLY A 46 -3.06 -2.66 -1.54
C GLY A 46 -4.31 -1.94 -1.05
N GLY A 47 -4.87 -2.45 0.04
CA GLY A 47 -6.07 -1.86 0.61
C GLY A 47 -6.61 -2.68 1.76
N GLY A 48 -7.87 -2.44 2.11
CA GLY A 48 -8.53 -3.06 3.24
C GLY A 48 -8.80 -4.54 3.03
N ILE A 49 -8.78 -5.28 4.13
CA ILE A 49 -9.17 -6.69 4.17
C ILE A 49 -10.67 -6.73 4.42
N ASP A 50 -11.41 -7.45 3.57
CA ASP A 50 -12.86 -7.61 3.75
C ASP A 50 -13.15 -8.58 4.91
N PRO A 51 -14.35 -8.50 5.51
CA PRO A 51 -14.71 -9.45 6.57
C PRO A 51 -14.55 -10.90 6.09
N ASN A 52 -13.90 -11.72 6.93
CA ASN A 52 -13.64 -13.14 6.67
C ASN A 52 -12.71 -13.42 5.47
N GLU A 53 -12.08 -12.39 4.93
CA GLU A 53 -11.11 -12.56 3.85
C GLU A 53 -9.74 -12.86 4.43
N HIS A 54 -9.03 -13.84 3.84
CA HIS A 54 -7.64 -14.11 4.22
C HIS A 54 -6.74 -12.96 3.75
N PRO A 55 -5.77 -12.50 4.59
CA PRO A 55 -4.90 -11.37 4.20
C PRO A 55 -4.19 -11.54 2.85
N ILE A 56 -3.72 -12.75 2.53
CA ILE A 56 -3.04 -12.99 1.25
C ILE A 56 -4.02 -12.89 0.07
N ALA A 57 -5.24 -13.40 0.24
CA ALA A 57 -6.28 -13.26 -0.78
C ALA A 57 -6.63 -11.78 -1.00
N ALA A 58 -6.75 -11.02 0.10
CA ALA A 58 -6.98 -9.58 0.02
C ALA A 58 -5.86 -8.87 -0.74
N LEU A 59 -4.61 -9.25 -0.50
CA LEU A 59 -3.46 -8.66 -1.19
C LEU A 59 -3.56 -8.88 -2.70
N HIS A 60 -3.80 -10.14 -3.13
CA HIS A 60 -3.96 -10.43 -4.56
C HIS A 60 -5.11 -9.65 -5.18
N ARG A 61 -6.24 -9.59 -4.49
CA ARG A 61 -7.43 -8.87 -4.96
C ARG A 61 -7.15 -7.37 -5.10
N GLU A 62 -6.61 -6.75 -4.06
CA GLU A 62 -6.34 -5.31 -4.06
C GLU A 62 -5.31 -4.91 -5.11
N VAL A 63 -4.22 -5.67 -5.23
CA VAL A 63 -3.20 -5.40 -6.26
C VAL A 63 -3.82 -5.49 -7.65
N MET A 64 -4.64 -6.51 -7.90
CA MET A 64 -5.32 -6.67 -9.20
C MET A 64 -6.27 -5.49 -9.47
N GLU A 65 -7.06 -5.08 -8.48
CA GLU A 65 -8.00 -3.96 -8.64
C GLU A 65 -7.27 -2.64 -8.93
N GLU A 66 -6.17 -2.40 -8.25
CA GLU A 66 -5.47 -1.11 -8.34
C GLU A 66 -4.41 -1.04 -9.43
N THR A 67 -3.89 -2.17 -9.90
CA THR A 67 -2.80 -2.17 -10.88
C THR A 67 -3.07 -3.01 -12.12
N GLY A 68 -3.99 -3.96 -12.06
CA GLY A 68 -4.22 -4.91 -13.15
C GLY A 68 -3.17 -6.01 -13.24
N TRP A 69 -2.30 -6.13 -12.24
CA TRP A 69 -1.21 -7.09 -12.25
C TRP A 69 -1.49 -8.30 -11.35
N ARG A 70 -1.08 -9.48 -11.85
CA ARG A 70 -0.98 -10.69 -11.04
C ARG A 70 0.37 -10.71 -10.36
N ILE A 71 0.37 -11.14 -9.08
CA ILE A 71 1.58 -11.23 -8.29
C ILE A 71 1.80 -12.65 -7.79
N ALA A 72 3.02 -12.96 -7.36
CA ALA A 72 3.40 -14.26 -6.82
C ALA A 72 4.32 -14.12 -5.61
N ARG A 73 4.38 -15.18 -4.80
CA ARG A 73 5.32 -15.34 -3.69
C ARG A 73 5.29 -14.20 -2.68
N PRO A 74 4.10 -13.82 -2.19
CA PRO A 74 4.04 -12.79 -1.15
C PRO A 74 4.67 -13.32 0.15
N ARG A 75 5.53 -12.48 0.75
CA ARG A 75 6.13 -12.78 2.05
C ARG A 75 6.11 -11.54 2.91
N TRP A 76 5.95 -11.74 4.21
CA TRP A 76 5.88 -10.65 5.16
C TRP A 76 7.17 -9.81 5.13
N PHE A 77 7.03 -8.49 5.05
CA PHE A 77 8.16 -7.57 5.06
C PHE A 77 8.15 -6.72 6.32
N GLY A 78 6.99 -6.22 6.72
CA GLY A 78 6.86 -5.40 7.91
C GLY A 78 5.43 -4.99 8.15
N ALA A 79 5.23 -4.16 9.16
CA ALA A 79 3.92 -3.62 9.49
C ALA A 79 4.06 -2.24 10.14
N PHE A 80 3.04 -1.40 9.95
CA PHE A 80 2.94 -0.13 10.63
C PHE A 80 1.49 0.19 10.90
N ARG A 81 1.24 1.18 11.75
CA ARG A 81 -0.11 1.70 11.99
C ARG A 81 -0.15 3.19 11.71
N ARG A 82 -1.32 3.64 11.25
CA ARG A 82 -1.55 5.03 10.88
C ARG A 82 -2.88 5.48 11.44
N PHE A 83 -2.88 6.64 12.08
CA PHE A 83 -4.10 7.25 12.60
C PHE A 83 -4.54 8.34 11.64
N VAL A 84 -5.77 8.23 11.13
CA VAL A 84 -6.26 9.12 10.08
C VAL A 84 -7.78 9.23 10.12
N TYR A 85 -8.31 10.40 9.79
CA TYR A 85 -9.73 10.55 9.53
C TYR A 85 -10.03 10.11 8.10
N MET A 86 -11.03 9.24 7.96
CA MET A 86 -11.49 8.73 6.66
C MET A 86 -12.81 9.38 6.29
N PRO A 87 -12.80 10.45 5.47
CA PRO A 87 -14.04 11.17 5.15
C PRO A 87 -15.06 10.32 4.39
N GLU A 88 -14.60 9.34 3.59
CA GLU A 88 -15.49 8.44 2.83
C GLU A 88 -16.38 7.57 3.73
N TYR A 89 -15.97 7.35 4.99
CA TYR A 89 -16.73 6.56 5.97
C TYR A 89 -17.14 7.39 7.19
N ASP A 90 -16.76 8.67 7.22
CA ASP A 90 -17.00 9.56 8.36
C ASP A 90 -16.57 8.90 9.69
N LEU A 91 -15.33 8.43 9.73
CA LEU A 91 -14.78 7.83 10.94
C LEU A 91 -13.29 8.14 11.11
N TRP A 92 -12.85 8.10 12.37
CA TRP A 92 -11.44 8.12 12.71
C TRP A 92 -10.93 6.69 12.76
N ALA A 93 -9.87 6.41 12.00
CA ALA A 93 -9.35 5.06 11.85
C ALA A 93 -7.96 4.90 12.46
N GLU A 94 -7.74 3.74 13.09
CA GLU A 94 -6.43 3.18 13.31
C GLU A 94 -6.19 2.15 12.21
N LYS A 95 -5.47 2.53 11.18
CA LYS A 95 -5.13 1.61 10.08
C LYS A 95 -3.93 0.77 10.48
N VAL A 96 -4.10 -0.54 10.52
CA VAL A 96 -3.02 -1.49 10.74
C VAL A 96 -2.62 -2.04 9.38
N CYS A 97 -1.44 -1.64 8.91
CA CYS A 97 -0.98 -1.90 7.56
C CYS A 97 0.13 -2.94 7.58
N THR A 98 -0.13 -4.10 6.99
CA THR A 98 0.90 -5.13 6.80
C THR A 98 1.48 -4.97 5.40
N VAL A 99 2.80 -4.92 5.30
CA VAL A 99 3.51 -4.76 4.04
C VAL A 99 4.17 -6.07 3.67
N PHE A 100 3.84 -6.57 2.48
CA PHE A 100 4.42 -7.78 1.90
C PHE A 100 5.40 -7.40 0.81
N LEU A 101 6.39 -8.25 0.61
CA LEU A 101 7.26 -8.21 -0.57
C LEU A 101 6.77 -9.30 -1.50
N ALA A 102 6.43 -8.96 -2.73
CA ALA A 102 5.92 -9.93 -3.70
C ALA A 102 6.44 -9.61 -5.09
N GLN A 103 6.27 -10.56 -6.00
CA GLN A 103 6.79 -10.46 -7.35
C GLN A 103 5.67 -10.18 -8.34
N PRO A 104 5.73 -9.08 -9.09
CA PRO A 104 4.83 -8.90 -10.24
C PRO A 104 5.13 -9.96 -11.30
N VAL A 105 4.10 -10.60 -11.82
CA VAL A 105 4.25 -11.70 -12.78
C VAL A 105 3.77 -11.28 -14.16
N LEU A 106 2.53 -10.75 -14.25
CA LEU A 106 1.91 -10.48 -15.54
C LEU A 106 0.84 -9.40 -15.39
N ARG A 107 0.88 -8.41 -16.27
CA ARG A 107 -0.21 -7.43 -16.36
C ARG A 107 -1.35 -8.05 -17.15
N ILE A 108 -2.50 -8.18 -16.50
CA ILE A 108 -3.69 -8.82 -17.09
C ILE A 108 -4.52 -7.80 -17.87
N GLY A 109 -4.61 -6.58 -17.38
CA GLY A 109 -5.40 -5.52 -17.99
C GLY A 109 -5.29 -4.22 -17.22
N ASP A 110 -6.16 -3.28 -17.52
CA ASP A 110 -6.20 -2.01 -16.80
C ASP A 110 -6.72 -2.20 -15.37
N PRO A 111 -6.32 -1.32 -14.44
CA PRO A 111 -6.92 -1.31 -13.10
C PRO A 111 -8.44 -1.18 -13.18
N THR A 112 -9.14 -1.92 -12.32
CA THR A 112 -10.61 -1.87 -12.23
C THR A 112 -11.09 -0.94 -11.11
N GLU A 113 -10.22 -0.59 -10.16
CA GLU A 113 -10.58 0.36 -9.11
C GLU A 113 -10.67 1.76 -9.70
N PRO A 114 -11.84 2.44 -9.57
CA PRO A 114 -11.99 3.79 -10.12
C PRO A 114 -10.94 4.76 -9.59
N GLY A 115 -10.37 5.55 -10.49
CA GLY A 115 -9.38 6.57 -10.13
C GLY A 115 -7.98 6.05 -9.89
N HIS A 116 -7.72 4.78 -10.12
CA HIS A 116 -6.38 4.19 -9.99
C HIS A 116 -5.74 3.94 -11.34
N SER A 117 -4.40 4.10 -11.38
CA SER A 117 -3.58 3.76 -12.54
C SER A 117 -2.28 3.12 -12.07
N ASP A 118 -1.76 2.17 -12.85
CA ASP A 118 -0.53 1.45 -12.52
C ASP A 118 0.68 2.10 -13.18
N HIS A 119 1.81 2.13 -12.43
CA HIS A 119 3.04 2.75 -12.88
C HIS A 119 4.25 1.93 -12.46
N LEU A 120 5.21 1.80 -13.36
CA LEU A 120 6.51 1.21 -13.05
C LEU A 120 7.50 2.35 -12.85
N VAL A 121 7.95 2.54 -11.61
CA VAL A 121 8.81 3.65 -11.22
C VAL A 121 10.21 3.13 -10.88
N PRO A 122 11.28 3.62 -11.52
CA PRO A 122 12.65 3.19 -11.20
C PRO A 122 12.93 3.35 -9.70
N PHE A 123 13.70 2.42 -9.13
CA PHE A 123 14.06 2.43 -7.71
C PHE A 123 14.63 3.79 -7.28
N GLU A 124 15.43 4.41 -8.10
CA GLU A 124 16.09 5.69 -7.79
C GLU A 124 15.09 6.84 -7.58
N TYR A 125 13.89 6.74 -8.11
CA TYR A 125 12.85 7.77 -7.97
C TYR A 125 11.70 7.38 -7.05
N ALA A 126 11.63 6.12 -6.64
CA ALA A 126 10.45 5.61 -5.94
C ALA A 126 10.14 6.36 -4.64
N CYS A 127 11.16 6.69 -3.85
CA CYS A 127 10.97 7.44 -2.61
C CYS A 127 10.46 8.86 -2.85
N ASP A 128 10.79 9.46 -3.99
CA ASP A 128 10.31 10.79 -4.34
C ASP A 128 8.84 10.78 -4.76
N PHE A 129 8.38 9.68 -5.35
CA PHE A 129 6.98 9.55 -5.77
C PHE A 129 6.05 9.18 -4.63
N VAL A 130 6.49 8.31 -3.72
CA VAL A 130 5.66 7.83 -2.62
C VAL A 130 5.82 8.74 -1.41
N VAL A 131 4.86 9.66 -1.22
CA VAL A 131 4.96 10.70 -0.20
C VAL A 131 4.30 10.33 1.13
N ASN A 132 3.41 9.34 1.15
CA ASN A 132 2.82 8.83 2.38
C ASN A 132 3.94 8.33 3.30
N PRO A 133 4.06 8.85 4.55
CA PRO A 133 5.21 8.52 5.40
C PRO A 133 5.39 7.03 5.70
N GLY A 134 4.30 6.30 5.90
CA GLY A 134 4.36 4.86 6.14
C GLY A 134 4.91 4.12 4.92
N ASP A 135 4.28 4.32 3.77
CA ASP A 135 4.71 3.71 2.52
C ASP A 135 6.14 4.10 2.17
N ASN A 136 6.47 5.39 2.28
CA ASN A 136 7.81 5.91 2.00
C ASN A 136 8.87 5.22 2.86
N SER A 137 8.61 5.06 4.15
CA SER A 137 9.54 4.40 5.07
C SER A 137 9.86 2.98 4.63
N PHE A 138 8.87 2.23 4.17
CA PHE A 138 9.07 0.85 3.72
C PHE A 138 9.73 0.76 2.34
N VAL A 139 9.40 1.68 1.44
CA VAL A 139 10.08 1.79 0.14
C VAL A 139 11.57 2.10 0.35
N ASP A 140 11.87 3.06 1.20
CA ASP A 140 13.25 3.44 1.53
C ASP A 140 14.02 2.26 2.13
N CYS A 141 13.40 1.56 3.07
CA CYS A 141 14.01 0.38 3.70
C CYS A 141 14.32 -0.71 2.66
N PHE A 142 13.39 -0.97 1.74
CA PHE A 142 13.60 -1.96 0.68
C PHE A 142 14.77 -1.57 -0.24
N ILE A 143 14.77 -0.31 -0.70
CA ILE A 143 15.79 0.17 -1.64
C ILE A 143 17.18 0.15 -0.99
N ASN A 144 17.28 0.53 0.27
CA ASN A 144 18.56 0.49 0.99
C ASN A 144 19.10 -0.95 1.13
N LYS A 145 18.23 -1.93 1.33
CA LYS A 145 18.62 -3.33 1.36
C LYS A 145 19.10 -3.83 0.00
N MET A 146 18.48 -3.37 -1.08
CA MET A 146 18.88 -3.75 -2.45
C MET A 146 20.18 -3.10 -2.88
N GLY A 147 20.53 -1.93 -2.35
CA GLY A 147 21.76 -1.20 -2.65
C GLY A 147 23.00 -1.77 -1.96
N ASN A 148 22.81 -2.70 -1.05
CA ASN A 148 23.91 -3.34 -0.31
C ASN A 148 24.25 -4.72 -0.92
#